data_1a0a00def6a06377cc1132b14e1f588c
#
_entry.id   1a0a00def6a06377cc1132b14e1f588c
#
_cell.length_a   1.000
_cell.length_b   1.000
_cell.length_c   1.000
_cell.angle_alpha   90.00
_cell.angle_beta   90.00
_cell.angle_gamma   90.00
#
_symmetry.space_group_name_H-M   'P 1'
#
loop_
_entity.id
_entity.type
_entity.pdbx_description
1 polymer ?
#
loop_
_entity_poly.entity_id
_entity_poly.type
_entity_poly.pdbx_seq_one_letter_code
_entity_poly.pdbx_strand_id
1 'polypeptide(L)'
;YFIDNEFYFGGPKPYSWIHEDIEKFAFFSKAALSAIPVIGFKPDIIHCNDWQTGLIPVYLHERFAGGDFYHGVKSIMTIHNLKFQGIWDLKKVKDITGLADSYFTSDKLEAYDDANYLKGGIVYADKVTTVSETYAEEIKTPFYGENLDGLMNARANALCGIVNGIDYEVYNPKTDSALAANYDQITFRKEKWKNKVALQKELGLTQDKGKFMIGIVSRLTDQKGLDLIAYVMDELCADDIQLVVLGTGDEKYENMFRHYDWKYNDRVSANIYYSEEMSHKIYAACDAFLMPSLFEPCGLSQLMSLRYGTVPIVRETGGLKDTVEPYNEYESTGTGFSFANYNAHEMLSIVNYAKSVYYNHKREWNKIVDRG
;
A
#
# COMPACT_ATOMS: atom_id res chain seq x y z
N TYR A 1 18.69 -15.64 -6.88
CA TYR A 1 20.06 -15.16 -6.70
C TYR A 1 20.08 -13.93 -5.83
N PHE A 2 21.14 -13.79 -5.02
CA PHE A 2 21.37 -12.63 -4.16
C PHE A 2 22.66 -11.94 -4.59
N ILE A 3 22.68 -10.61 -4.52
CA ILE A 3 23.88 -9.80 -4.65
C ILE A 3 24.36 -9.51 -3.25
N ASP A 4 25.42 -10.22 -2.81
CA ASP A 4 26.00 -10.05 -1.50
C ASP A 4 27.13 -9.01 -1.55
N ASN A 5 26.99 -7.99 -0.70
CA ASN A 5 28.01 -6.98 -0.45
C ASN A 5 27.80 -6.43 0.95
N GLU A 6 28.69 -6.82 1.88
CA GLU A 6 28.59 -6.44 3.30
C GLU A 6 28.64 -4.92 3.51
N PHE A 7 29.41 -4.20 2.69
CA PHE A 7 29.50 -2.74 2.79
C PHE A 7 28.17 -2.04 2.50
N TYR A 8 27.46 -2.46 1.46
CA TYR A 8 26.18 -1.85 1.07
C TYR A 8 24.97 -2.45 1.78
N PHE A 9 24.97 -3.76 2.06
CA PHE A 9 23.77 -4.49 2.53
C PHE A 9 23.91 -5.11 3.92
N GLY A 10 25.06 -4.97 4.61
CA GLY A 10 25.28 -5.53 5.94
C GLY A 10 24.58 -4.78 7.09
N GLY A 11 23.88 -3.69 6.83
CA GLY A 11 23.17 -2.91 7.85
C GLY A 11 21.91 -3.60 8.39
N PRO A 12 21.45 -3.20 9.61
CA PRO A 12 20.28 -3.81 10.26
C PRO A 12 18.95 -3.43 9.62
N LYS A 13 18.94 -2.46 8.71
CA LYS A 13 17.75 -1.96 8.02
C LYS A 13 18.01 -1.91 6.52
N PRO A 14 16.99 -2.13 5.68
CA PRO A 14 17.12 -2.07 4.22
C PRO A 14 17.45 -0.68 3.69
N TYR A 15 17.04 0.37 4.43
CA TYR A 15 17.28 1.77 4.09
C TYR A 15 18.09 2.47 5.18
N SER A 16 18.96 3.39 4.73
CA SER A 16 19.78 4.26 5.59
C SER A 16 19.51 5.74 5.24
N TRP A 17 20.53 6.57 5.26
CA TRP A 17 20.42 7.95 4.77
C TRP A 17 20.35 7.95 3.24
N ILE A 18 19.54 8.84 2.66
CA ILE A 18 19.30 8.88 1.21
C ILE A 18 20.60 8.90 0.38
N HIS A 19 21.63 9.63 0.83
CA HIS A 19 22.91 9.70 0.12
C HIS A 19 23.65 8.35 0.06
N GLU A 20 23.53 7.52 1.09
CA GLU A 20 24.10 6.16 1.12
C GLU A 20 23.26 5.22 0.25
N ASP A 21 21.94 5.35 0.33
CA ASP A 21 21.03 4.54 -0.48
C ASP A 21 21.16 4.84 -1.99
N ILE A 22 21.42 6.09 -2.37
CA ILE A 22 21.71 6.46 -3.78
C ILE A 22 22.91 5.70 -4.32
N GLU A 23 24.03 5.64 -3.57
CA GLU A 23 25.21 4.88 -3.98
C GLU A 23 24.95 3.36 -3.96
N LYS A 24 24.31 2.86 -2.90
CA LYS A 24 23.93 1.44 -2.76
C LYS A 24 23.12 0.95 -3.96
N PHE A 25 22.08 1.67 -4.36
CA PHE A 25 21.20 1.24 -5.44
C PHE A 25 21.78 1.52 -6.84
N ALA A 26 22.72 2.45 -6.99
CA ALA A 26 23.54 2.55 -8.18
C ALA A 26 24.44 1.32 -8.35
N PHE A 27 25.12 0.90 -7.28
CA PHE A 27 25.90 -0.34 -7.25
C PHE A 27 25.01 -1.55 -7.56
N PHE A 28 23.87 -1.69 -6.87
CA PHE A 28 22.92 -2.79 -7.09
C PHE A 28 22.49 -2.90 -8.56
N SER A 29 22.15 -1.79 -9.18
CA SER A 29 21.66 -1.75 -10.56
C SER A 29 22.74 -2.24 -11.56
N LYS A 30 24.00 -1.83 -11.36
CA LYS A 30 25.13 -2.33 -12.18
C LYS A 30 25.43 -3.80 -11.90
N ALA A 31 25.47 -4.18 -10.62
CA ALA A 31 25.77 -5.54 -10.22
C ALA A 31 24.72 -6.53 -10.74
N ALA A 32 23.44 -6.17 -10.70
CA ALA A 32 22.37 -6.99 -11.24
C ALA A 32 22.57 -7.30 -12.73
N LEU A 33 22.80 -6.26 -13.55
CA LEU A 33 23.08 -6.45 -14.96
C LEU A 33 24.38 -7.23 -15.22
N SER A 34 25.44 -7.00 -14.43
CA SER A 34 26.71 -7.72 -14.59
C SER A 34 26.61 -9.20 -14.21
N ALA A 35 25.74 -9.55 -13.26
CA ALA A 35 25.57 -10.91 -12.78
C ALA A 35 24.79 -11.81 -13.76
N ILE A 36 23.85 -11.28 -14.52
CA ILE A 36 22.97 -12.06 -15.40
C ILE A 36 23.76 -12.95 -16.39
N PRO A 37 24.77 -12.45 -17.12
CA PRO A 37 25.57 -13.31 -17.98
C PRO A 37 26.37 -14.39 -17.23
N VAL A 38 26.84 -14.06 -16.01
CA VAL A 38 27.66 -14.97 -15.18
C VAL A 38 26.85 -16.17 -14.69
N ILE A 39 25.56 -15.96 -14.37
CA ILE A 39 24.67 -17.04 -13.95
C ILE A 39 24.13 -17.88 -15.14
N GLY A 40 24.48 -17.53 -16.36
CA GLY A 40 24.06 -18.27 -17.54
C GLY A 40 22.61 -18.18 -17.92
N PHE A 41 21.91 -17.16 -17.40
CA PHE A 41 20.49 -16.91 -17.69
C PHE A 41 20.34 -15.70 -18.62
N LYS A 42 19.84 -15.90 -19.83
CA LYS A 42 19.54 -14.82 -20.77
C LYS A 42 18.04 -14.46 -20.64
N PRO A 43 17.69 -13.31 -20.03
CA PRO A 43 16.29 -12.91 -19.93
C PRO A 43 15.78 -12.35 -21.27
N ASP A 44 14.48 -12.48 -21.51
CA ASP A 44 13.76 -11.71 -22.54
C ASP A 44 13.34 -10.34 -21.98
N ILE A 45 13.02 -10.31 -20.68
CA ILE A 45 12.52 -9.13 -19.98
C ILE A 45 13.24 -8.96 -18.64
N ILE A 46 13.62 -7.72 -18.34
CA ILE A 46 14.08 -7.31 -17.01
C ILE A 46 12.99 -6.47 -16.37
N HIS A 47 12.44 -6.95 -15.25
CA HIS A 47 11.38 -6.29 -14.51
C HIS A 47 11.95 -5.54 -13.31
N CYS A 48 11.89 -4.22 -13.38
CA CYS A 48 12.38 -3.27 -12.38
C CYS A 48 11.24 -2.80 -11.50
N ASN A 49 11.51 -2.61 -10.20
CA ASN A 49 10.52 -2.19 -9.23
C ASN A 49 11.03 -0.99 -8.44
N ASP A 50 10.32 0.14 -8.52
CA ASP A 50 10.60 1.41 -7.84
C ASP A 50 11.98 2.02 -8.13
N TRP A 51 12.28 3.12 -7.48
CA TRP A 51 13.49 3.92 -7.69
C TRP A 51 14.80 3.17 -7.43
N GLN A 52 14.77 2.16 -6.54
CA GLN A 52 15.93 1.33 -6.20
C GLN A 52 16.49 0.58 -7.42
N THR A 53 15.64 0.34 -8.40
CA THR A 53 16.03 -0.32 -9.67
C THR A 53 15.96 0.63 -10.87
N GLY A 54 15.69 1.92 -10.61
CA GLY A 54 15.48 2.92 -11.65
C GLY A 54 16.65 3.12 -12.62
N LEU A 55 17.88 2.85 -12.18
CA LEU A 55 19.06 2.91 -13.05
C LEU A 55 19.25 1.68 -13.94
N ILE A 56 18.55 0.56 -13.71
CA ILE A 56 18.69 -0.64 -14.55
C ILE A 56 18.31 -0.35 -16.02
N PRO A 57 17.14 0.23 -16.34
CA PRO A 57 16.82 0.58 -17.71
C PRO A 57 17.79 1.58 -18.33
N VAL A 58 18.32 2.52 -17.53
CA VAL A 58 19.30 3.51 -17.98
C VAL A 58 20.62 2.82 -18.39
N TYR A 59 21.16 1.98 -17.50
CA TYR A 59 22.40 1.24 -17.79
C TYR A 59 22.22 0.21 -18.91
N LEU A 60 21.06 -0.44 -18.99
CA LEU A 60 20.75 -1.34 -20.09
C LEU A 60 20.86 -0.60 -21.42
N HIS A 61 20.28 0.58 -21.53
CA HIS A 61 20.34 1.42 -22.72
C HIS A 61 21.77 1.93 -23.01
N GLU A 62 22.50 2.42 -21.99
CA GLU A 62 23.79 3.08 -22.15
C GLU A 62 24.94 2.10 -22.45
N ARG A 63 25.02 0.99 -21.71
CA ARG A 63 26.22 0.14 -21.72
C ARG A 63 25.98 -1.29 -22.19
N PHE A 64 24.82 -1.83 -21.92
CA PHE A 64 24.57 -3.26 -22.10
C PHE A 64 23.86 -3.60 -23.41
N ALA A 65 22.98 -2.73 -23.93
CA ALA A 65 22.20 -2.99 -25.14
C ALA A 65 23.05 -3.16 -26.40
N GLY A 66 24.27 -2.59 -26.43
CA GLY A 66 25.21 -2.74 -27.52
C GLY A 66 25.95 -4.08 -27.57
N GLY A 67 25.85 -4.92 -26.56
CA GLY A 67 26.47 -6.24 -26.50
C GLY A 67 25.52 -7.35 -26.96
N ASP A 68 26.09 -8.39 -27.58
CA ASP A 68 25.34 -9.55 -28.14
C ASP A 68 24.42 -10.21 -27.09
N PHE A 69 24.85 -10.23 -25.81
CA PHE A 69 24.07 -10.86 -24.74
C PHE A 69 22.75 -10.16 -24.47
N TYR A 70 22.74 -8.81 -24.38
CA TYR A 70 21.58 -8.01 -24.07
C TYR A 70 20.76 -7.57 -25.29
N HIS A 71 21.20 -7.94 -26.48
CA HIS A 71 20.49 -7.61 -27.72
C HIS A 71 19.05 -8.15 -27.66
N GLY A 72 18.06 -7.26 -27.82
CA GLY A 72 16.62 -7.58 -27.81
C GLY A 72 15.98 -7.70 -26.43
N VAL A 73 16.75 -7.64 -25.34
CA VAL A 73 16.20 -7.65 -23.97
C VAL A 73 15.38 -6.38 -23.73
N LYS A 74 14.16 -6.55 -23.19
CA LYS A 74 13.21 -5.49 -22.88
C LYS A 74 13.19 -5.20 -21.38
N SER A 75 12.74 -4.00 -21.02
CA SER A 75 12.58 -3.60 -19.62
C SER A 75 11.18 -3.13 -19.29
N ILE A 76 10.71 -3.50 -18.08
CA ILE A 76 9.48 -3.02 -17.48
C ILE A 76 9.85 -2.28 -16.20
N MET A 77 9.27 -1.10 -15.98
CA MET A 77 9.41 -0.33 -14.74
C MET A 77 8.07 -0.28 -14.04
N THR A 78 7.97 -0.91 -12.87
CA THR A 78 6.78 -0.86 -12.00
C THR A 78 6.95 0.20 -10.93
N ILE A 79 5.98 1.09 -10.85
CA ILE A 79 5.86 2.15 -9.84
C ILE A 79 4.89 1.66 -8.77
N HIS A 80 5.38 1.34 -7.58
CA HIS A 80 4.53 0.99 -6.44
C HIS A 80 4.05 2.23 -5.67
N ASN A 81 4.89 3.27 -5.61
CA ASN A 81 4.51 4.56 -5.02
C ASN A 81 5.38 5.67 -5.61
N LEU A 82 4.78 6.54 -6.43
CA LEU A 82 5.48 7.62 -7.13
C LEU A 82 6.09 8.68 -6.20
N LYS A 83 5.66 8.76 -4.94
CA LYS A 83 6.22 9.66 -3.93
C LYS A 83 7.71 9.39 -3.66
N PHE A 84 8.17 8.15 -3.80
CA PHE A 84 9.55 7.76 -3.53
C PHE A 84 10.33 7.64 -4.84
N GLN A 85 11.26 8.58 -5.10
CA GLN A 85 11.86 8.75 -6.41
C GLN A 85 13.37 8.54 -6.47
N GLY A 86 14.07 8.51 -5.31
CA GLY A 86 15.53 8.42 -5.28
C GLY A 86 16.19 9.65 -5.88
N ILE A 87 15.96 10.82 -5.25
CA ILE A 87 16.45 12.12 -5.69
C ILE A 87 17.67 12.51 -4.88
N TRP A 88 18.73 12.95 -5.57
CA TRP A 88 19.94 13.47 -4.93
C TRP A 88 20.74 14.40 -5.85
N ASP A 89 21.68 15.13 -5.25
CA ASP A 89 22.57 16.08 -5.91
C ASP A 89 23.13 15.56 -7.24
N LEU A 90 22.89 16.30 -8.31
CA LEU A 90 23.21 15.92 -9.69
C LEU A 90 24.68 15.60 -9.89
N LYS A 91 25.60 16.39 -9.30
CA LYS A 91 27.05 16.22 -9.47
C LYS A 91 27.51 14.91 -8.82
N LYS A 92 27.04 14.65 -7.60
CA LYS A 92 27.37 13.41 -6.87
C LYS A 92 26.85 12.19 -7.59
N VAL A 93 25.62 12.26 -8.10
CA VAL A 93 25.04 11.16 -8.87
C VAL A 93 25.82 10.89 -10.17
N LYS A 94 26.31 11.92 -10.87
CA LYS A 94 27.23 11.75 -12.00
C LYS A 94 28.48 11.00 -11.61
N ASP A 95 29.13 11.40 -10.53
CA ASP A 95 30.36 10.78 -10.01
C ASP A 95 30.10 9.28 -9.64
N ILE A 96 29.02 9.01 -8.94
CA ILE A 96 28.64 7.65 -8.50
C ILE A 96 28.30 6.75 -9.68
N THR A 97 27.48 7.24 -10.61
CA THR A 97 26.96 6.43 -11.71
C THR A 97 27.98 6.24 -12.85
N GLY A 98 28.84 7.24 -13.06
CA GLY A 98 29.76 7.32 -14.19
C GLY A 98 29.05 7.38 -15.55
N LEU A 99 27.78 7.83 -15.56
CA LEU A 99 27.04 8.13 -16.79
C LEU A 99 27.52 9.42 -17.43
N ALA A 100 27.46 9.51 -18.75
CA ALA A 100 27.82 10.72 -19.47
C ALA A 100 26.83 11.87 -19.18
N ASP A 101 27.31 13.12 -19.31
CA ASP A 101 26.49 14.32 -19.07
C ASP A 101 25.17 14.35 -19.86
N SER A 102 25.19 13.73 -21.06
CA SER A 102 24.00 13.63 -21.92
C SER A 102 22.83 12.84 -21.31
N TYR A 103 23.04 12.11 -20.22
CA TYR A 103 22.00 11.41 -19.46
C TYR A 103 21.35 12.29 -18.39
N PHE A 104 21.95 13.43 -18.07
CA PHE A 104 21.50 14.36 -17.03
C PHE A 104 20.89 15.63 -17.60
N THR A 105 19.95 15.46 -18.51
CA THR A 105 19.16 16.53 -19.12
C THR A 105 17.71 16.45 -18.59
N SER A 106 16.95 17.55 -18.71
CA SER A 106 15.58 17.68 -18.18
C SER A 106 14.57 16.69 -18.77
N ASP A 107 14.87 16.12 -19.92
CA ASP A 107 14.10 15.04 -20.57
C ASP A 107 14.53 13.63 -20.11
N LYS A 108 15.55 13.50 -19.25
CA LYS A 108 16.12 12.23 -18.79
C LYS A 108 16.19 12.13 -17.28
N LEU A 109 17.40 12.05 -16.68
CA LEU A 109 17.56 11.85 -15.22
C LEU A 109 17.46 13.14 -14.41
N GLU A 110 17.74 14.31 -14.99
CA GLU A 110 17.64 15.57 -14.27
C GLU A 110 16.18 15.91 -13.95
N ALA A 111 15.91 16.35 -12.73
CA ALA A 111 14.63 16.86 -12.28
C ALA A 111 14.87 17.95 -11.22
N TYR A 112 14.53 19.22 -11.55
CA TYR A 112 14.63 20.37 -10.64
C TYR A 112 16.03 20.56 -10.05
N ASP A 113 17.05 20.55 -10.92
CA ASP A 113 18.49 20.66 -10.61
C ASP A 113 19.11 19.47 -9.85
N ASP A 114 18.34 18.43 -9.55
CA ASP A 114 18.78 17.17 -8.96
C ASP A 114 18.73 16.01 -9.96
N ALA A 115 19.29 14.87 -9.61
CA ALA A 115 19.12 13.62 -10.36
C ALA A 115 18.04 12.74 -9.71
N ASN A 116 17.22 12.10 -10.54
CA ASN A 116 16.08 11.30 -10.13
C ASN A 116 16.14 9.91 -10.76
N TYR A 117 16.33 8.86 -9.93
CA TYR A 117 16.48 7.49 -10.40
C TYR A 117 15.20 6.91 -10.98
N LEU A 118 14.05 7.16 -10.31
CA LEU A 118 12.76 6.68 -10.81
C LEU A 118 12.42 7.31 -12.16
N LYS A 119 12.67 8.63 -12.30
CA LYS A 119 12.52 9.32 -13.58
C LYS A 119 13.34 8.66 -14.68
N GLY A 120 14.61 8.36 -14.42
CA GLY A 120 15.47 7.65 -15.35
C GLY A 120 14.87 6.29 -15.75
N GLY A 121 14.40 5.52 -14.78
CA GLY A 121 13.73 4.24 -15.03
C GLY A 121 12.49 4.37 -15.91
N ILE A 122 11.63 5.36 -15.64
CA ILE A 122 10.42 5.63 -16.42
C ILE A 122 10.76 6.07 -17.85
N VAL A 123 11.77 6.91 -18.03
CA VAL A 123 12.18 7.41 -19.36
C VAL A 123 12.69 6.28 -20.24
N TYR A 124 13.54 5.40 -19.71
CA TYR A 124 14.27 4.40 -20.49
C TYR A 124 13.60 3.03 -20.56
N ALA A 125 12.62 2.71 -19.72
CA ALA A 125 11.89 1.45 -19.79
C ALA A 125 11.04 1.32 -21.05
N ASP A 126 10.96 0.11 -21.63
CA ASP A 126 10.05 -0.17 -22.76
C ASP A 126 8.59 -0.06 -22.35
N LYS A 127 8.23 -0.51 -21.14
CA LYS A 127 6.90 -0.41 -20.54
C LYS A 127 7.00 0.13 -19.11
N VAL A 128 5.97 0.87 -18.71
CA VAL A 128 5.79 1.37 -17.35
C VAL A 128 4.50 0.80 -16.81
N THR A 129 4.54 0.25 -15.62
CA THR A 129 3.34 -0.23 -14.92
C THR A 129 3.20 0.43 -13.58
N THR A 130 1.97 0.50 -13.07
CA THR A 130 1.69 0.83 -11.68
C THR A 130 0.63 -0.11 -11.13
N VAL A 131 0.28 0.04 -9.87
CA VAL A 131 -0.39 -0.99 -9.09
C VAL A 131 -1.91 -0.81 -8.96
N SER A 132 -2.51 0.03 -9.82
CA SER A 132 -3.95 0.09 -10.05
C SER A 132 -4.29 0.89 -11.32
N GLU A 133 -5.44 0.65 -11.93
CA GLU A 133 -5.89 1.39 -13.10
C GLU A 133 -6.20 2.86 -12.74
N THR A 134 -6.93 3.06 -11.64
CA THR A 134 -7.22 4.42 -11.14
C THR A 134 -5.93 5.18 -10.80
N TYR A 135 -4.95 4.54 -10.15
CA TYR A 135 -3.69 5.20 -9.84
C TYR A 135 -2.89 5.56 -11.09
N ALA A 136 -2.94 4.73 -12.15
CA ALA A 136 -2.32 5.07 -13.44
C ALA A 136 -2.90 6.36 -14.06
N GLU A 137 -4.18 6.67 -13.82
CA GLU A 137 -4.79 7.92 -14.22
C GLU A 137 -4.48 9.07 -13.25
N GLU A 138 -4.52 8.81 -11.94
CA GLU A 138 -4.23 9.80 -10.89
C GLU A 138 -2.83 10.40 -11.03
N ILE A 139 -1.78 9.58 -11.24
CA ILE A 139 -0.38 10.05 -11.35
C ILE A 139 -0.10 10.90 -12.58
N LYS A 140 -1.01 10.98 -13.54
CA LYS A 140 -0.96 11.90 -14.67
C LYS A 140 -1.47 13.32 -14.33
N THR A 141 -1.97 13.51 -13.10
CA THR A 141 -2.48 14.80 -12.63
C THR A 141 -1.48 15.49 -11.70
N PRO A 142 -1.44 16.84 -11.65
CA PRO A 142 -0.51 17.56 -10.79
C PRO A 142 -0.59 17.19 -9.30
N PHE A 143 -1.79 16.86 -8.80
CA PHE A 143 -1.98 16.52 -7.38
C PHE A 143 -1.33 15.20 -6.98
N TYR A 144 -1.41 14.18 -7.82
CA TYR A 144 -0.88 12.83 -7.52
C TYR A 144 0.45 12.53 -8.22
N GLY A 145 0.87 13.39 -9.16
CA GLY A 145 2.01 13.15 -10.04
C GLY A 145 3.37 13.41 -9.40
N GLU A 146 3.43 13.96 -8.17
CA GLU A 146 4.67 14.16 -7.41
C GLU A 146 5.76 14.87 -8.25
N ASN A 147 5.37 15.89 -9.02
CA ASN A 147 6.17 16.63 -10.00
C ASN A 147 6.63 15.82 -11.24
N LEU A 148 6.09 14.63 -11.46
CA LEU A 148 6.32 13.81 -12.66
C LEU A 148 5.08 13.63 -13.52
N ASP A 149 3.99 14.36 -13.26
CA ASP A 149 2.73 14.29 -14.02
C ASP A 149 2.93 14.54 -15.52
N GLY A 150 3.78 15.51 -15.89
CA GLY A 150 4.16 15.76 -17.28
C GLY A 150 4.85 14.55 -17.93
N LEU A 151 5.74 13.88 -17.22
CA LEU A 151 6.39 12.65 -17.69
C LEU A 151 5.39 11.50 -17.80
N MET A 152 4.49 11.34 -16.82
CA MET A 152 3.45 10.29 -16.86
C MET A 152 2.53 10.48 -18.06
N ASN A 153 2.15 11.72 -18.37
CA ASN A 153 1.39 12.05 -19.59
C ASN A 153 2.18 11.74 -20.87
N ALA A 154 3.47 12.09 -20.92
CA ALA A 154 4.33 11.79 -22.08
C ALA A 154 4.51 10.27 -22.29
N ARG A 155 4.44 9.49 -21.23
CA ARG A 155 4.56 8.02 -21.24
C ARG A 155 3.21 7.29 -21.20
N ALA A 156 2.08 7.98 -21.35
CA ALA A 156 0.73 7.41 -21.22
C ALA A 156 0.50 6.15 -22.10
N ASN A 157 1.04 6.11 -23.31
CA ASN A 157 0.92 4.94 -24.21
C ASN A 157 1.73 3.71 -23.75
N ALA A 158 2.67 3.90 -22.85
CA ALA A 158 3.49 2.82 -22.28
C ALA A 158 3.07 2.46 -20.85
N LEU A 159 2.23 3.29 -20.21
CA LEU A 159 1.76 3.15 -18.84
C LEU A 159 0.48 2.30 -18.79
N CYS A 160 0.44 1.36 -17.84
CA CYS A 160 -0.80 0.64 -17.48
C CYS A 160 -0.84 0.34 -15.98
N GLY A 161 -2.06 0.24 -15.43
CA GLY A 161 -2.32 -0.19 -14.06
C GLY A 161 -2.58 -1.70 -13.99
N ILE A 162 -1.99 -2.37 -13.00
CA ILE A 162 -2.20 -3.79 -12.71
C ILE A 162 -2.32 -3.96 -11.21
N VAL A 163 -3.50 -4.30 -10.71
CA VAL A 163 -3.75 -4.47 -9.26
C VAL A 163 -2.92 -5.61 -8.69
N ASN A 164 -2.32 -5.39 -7.51
CA ASN A 164 -1.59 -6.44 -6.80
C ASN A 164 -2.54 -7.53 -6.27
N GLY A 165 -2.01 -8.74 -6.17
CA GLY A 165 -2.66 -9.84 -5.44
C GLY A 165 -2.25 -9.90 -3.97
N ILE A 166 -2.84 -10.86 -3.26
CA ILE A 166 -2.43 -11.29 -1.92
C ILE A 166 -2.11 -12.78 -1.92
N ASP A 167 -1.27 -13.21 -0.99
CA ASP A 167 -0.96 -14.63 -0.80
C ASP A 167 -2.13 -15.35 -0.11
N TYR A 168 -2.84 -16.22 -0.83
CA TYR A 168 -3.98 -16.96 -0.32
C TYR A 168 -3.63 -18.14 0.59
N GLU A 169 -2.35 -18.50 0.72
CA GLU A 169 -1.90 -19.48 1.71
C GLU A 169 -1.67 -18.80 3.05
N VAL A 170 -0.99 -17.65 3.03
CA VAL A 170 -0.73 -16.82 4.22
C VAL A 170 -2.03 -16.19 4.76
N TYR A 171 -2.81 -15.56 3.88
CA TYR A 171 -4.07 -14.89 4.25
C TYR A 171 -5.26 -15.82 4.03
N ASN A 172 -5.40 -16.83 4.91
CA ASN A 172 -6.45 -17.84 4.79
C ASN A 172 -7.15 -18.10 6.14
N PRO A 173 -8.35 -17.55 6.38
CA PRO A 173 -9.05 -17.70 7.66
C PRO A 173 -9.39 -19.15 8.00
N LYS A 174 -9.34 -20.06 7.02
CA LYS A 174 -9.59 -21.49 7.25
C LYS A 174 -8.41 -22.20 7.93
N THR A 175 -7.18 -21.76 7.68
CA THR A 175 -5.95 -22.43 8.12
C THR A 175 -5.03 -21.54 8.96
N ASP A 176 -5.38 -20.28 9.14
CA ASP A 176 -4.59 -19.29 9.88
C ASP A 176 -4.49 -19.66 11.36
N SER A 177 -3.28 -19.92 11.82
CA SER A 177 -2.99 -20.31 13.19
C SER A 177 -3.08 -19.18 14.22
N ALA A 178 -3.12 -17.93 13.78
CA ALA A 178 -3.27 -16.77 14.65
C ALA A 178 -4.71 -16.59 15.18
N LEU A 179 -5.69 -17.27 14.56
CA LEU A 179 -7.10 -17.10 14.85
C LEU A 179 -7.55 -17.95 16.04
N ALA A 180 -8.42 -17.37 16.88
CA ALA A 180 -9.09 -18.12 17.96
C ALA A 180 -10.10 -19.15 17.42
N ALA A 181 -10.70 -18.90 16.27
CA ALA A 181 -11.57 -19.82 15.56
C ALA A 181 -11.41 -19.67 14.06
N ASN A 182 -11.03 -20.74 13.38
CA ASN A 182 -10.93 -20.76 11.93
C ASN A 182 -12.32 -20.83 11.29
N TYR A 183 -12.44 -20.24 10.09
CA TYR A 183 -13.68 -20.22 9.32
C TYR A 183 -13.40 -20.13 7.81
N ASP A 184 -14.42 -20.39 7.03
CA ASP A 184 -14.44 -20.21 5.58
C ASP A 184 -15.73 -19.50 5.16
N GLN A 185 -15.93 -19.34 3.85
CA GLN A 185 -17.12 -18.72 3.27
C GLN A 185 -18.43 -19.35 3.73
N ILE A 186 -18.45 -20.63 4.05
CA ILE A 186 -19.65 -21.35 4.49
C ILE A 186 -19.91 -21.12 5.98
N THR A 187 -18.84 -21.09 6.78
CA THR A 187 -18.91 -21.13 8.25
C THR A 187 -18.77 -19.77 8.92
N PHE A 188 -18.38 -18.71 8.20
CA PHE A 188 -18.07 -17.40 8.80
C PHE A 188 -19.21 -16.84 9.68
N ARG A 189 -20.47 -17.03 9.30
CA ARG A 189 -21.64 -16.56 10.08
C ARG A 189 -21.71 -17.19 11.48
N LYS A 190 -21.14 -18.37 11.66
CA LYS A 190 -21.14 -19.12 12.94
C LYS A 190 -19.83 -18.97 13.71
N GLU A 191 -18.71 -18.73 13.03
CA GLU A 191 -17.37 -18.83 13.61
C GLU A 191 -16.67 -17.47 13.75
N LYS A 192 -16.80 -16.57 12.77
CA LYS A 192 -16.04 -15.31 12.75
C LYS A 192 -16.21 -14.47 14.01
N TRP A 193 -17.41 -14.36 14.58
CA TRP A 193 -17.66 -13.60 15.80
C TRP A 193 -16.88 -14.08 17.02
N LYS A 194 -16.41 -15.33 17.04
CA LYS A 194 -15.58 -15.85 18.13
C LYS A 194 -14.22 -15.16 18.16
N ASN A 195 -13.67 -14.81 16.99
CA ASN A 195 -12.44 -14.03 16.90
C ASN A 195 -12.64 -12.62 17.46
N LYS A 196 -13.80 -11.99 17.21
CA LYS A 196 -14.14 -10.69 17.82
C LYS A 196 -14.12 -10.76 19.35
N VAL A 197 -14.80 -11.72 19.95
CA VAL A 197 -14.85 -11.86 21.41
C VAL A 197 -13.46 -12.18 21.98
N ALA A 198 -12.68 -13.00 21.29
CA ALA A 198 -11.30 -13.30 21.69
C ALA A 198 -10.42 -12.04 21.67
N LEU A 199 -10.51 -11.23 20.59
CA LEU A 199 -9.75 -9.98 20.47
C LEU A 199 -10.20 -8.93 21.49
N GLN A 200 -11.50 -8.80 21.74
CA GLN A 200 -12.04 -7.92 22.80
C GLN A 200 -11.43 -8.29 24.15
N LYS A 201 -11.38 -9.57 24.48
CA LYS A 201 -10.78 -10.06 25.73
C LYS A 201 -9.28 -9.78 25.80
N GLU A 202 -8.55 -10.06 24.72
CA GLU A 202 -7.10 -9.84 24.62
C GLU A 202 -6.73 -8.36 24.82
N LEU A 203 -7.53 -7.46 24.25
CA LEU A 203 -7.31 -6.01 24.29
C LEU A 203 -8.00 -5.28 25.46
N GLY A 204 -8.71 -5.98 26.34
CA GLY A 204 -9.40 -5.39 27.46
C GLY A 204 -10.66 -4.59 27.10
N LEU A 205 -11.20 -4.77 25.90
CA LEU A 205 -12.42 -4.09 25.43
C LEU A 205 -13.68 -4.76 26.02
N THR A 206 -14.79 -4.04 26.05
CA THR A 206 -16.10 -4.62 26.41
C THR A 206 -16.43 -5.79 25.49
N GLN A 207 -16.63 -6.98 26.09
CA GLN A 207 -16.92 -8.21 25.34
C GLN A 207 -18.39 -8.25 24.92
N ASP A 208 -18.63 -7.94 23.67
CA ASP A 208 -19.95 -8.00 23.03
C ASP A 208 -19.81 -8.34 21.54
N LYS A 209 -20.25 -9.54 21.18
CA LYS A 209 -20.24 -9.98 19.77
C LYS A 209 -21.08 -9.13 18.83
N GLY A 210 -22.07 -8.40 19.38
CA GLY A 210 -22.98 -7.56 18.64
C GLY A 210 -22.43 -6.16 18.32
N LYS A 211 -21.41 -5.69 19.06
CA LYS A 211 -20.79 -4.38 18.83
C LYS A 211 -20.17 -4.29 17.43
N PHE A 212 -20.42 -3.15 16.77
CA PHE A 212 -19.77 -2.85 15.50
C PHE A 212 -18.30 -2.50 15.74
N MET A 213 -17.40 -3.37 15.28
CA MET A 213 -15.96 -3.23 15.48
C MET A 213 -15.28 -2.81 14.17
N ILE A 214 -14.50 -1.72 14.23
CA ILE A 214 -13.74 -1.16 13.11
C ILE A 214 -12.26 -1.41 13.37
N GLY A 215 -11.55 -1.95 12.36
CA GLY A 215 -10.11 -2.14 12.36
C GLY A 215 -9.37 -1.11 11.50
N ILE A 216 -8.18 -0.72 11.94
CA ILE A 216 -7.20 0.06 11.18
C ILE A 216 -5.84 -0.64 11.34
N VAL A 217 -5.24 -1.07 10.25
CA VAL A 217 -3.88 -1.65 10.23
C VAL A 217 -3.08 -0.92 9.18
N SER A 218 -2.17 -0.04 9.58
CA SER A 218 -1.38 0.76 8.63
C SER A 218 -0.16 1.42 9.27
N ARG A 219 0.72 1.97 8.44
CA ARG A 219 1.66 2.99 8.91
C ARG A 219 0.87 4.24 9.32
N LEU A 220 1.17 4.81 10.47
CA LEU A 220 0.46 5.97 11.01
C LEU A 220 1.04 7.28 10.45
N THR A 221 0.70 7.58 9.19
CA THR A 221 1.23 8.74 8.44
C THR A 221 0.09 9.56 7.80
N ASP A 222 0.39 10.78 7.36
CA ASP A 222 -0.56 11.66 6.67
C ASP A 222 -1.19 11.00 5.43
N GLN A 223 -0.42 10.18 4.72
CA GLN A 223 -0.92 9.44 3.55
C GLN A 223 -2.18 8.62 3.86
N LYS A 224 -2.31 8.12 5.09
CA LYS A 224 -3.40 7.22 5.49
C LYS A 224 -4.69 7.93 5.92
N GLY A 225 -4.74 9.27 5.82
CA GLY A 225 -5.95 10.05 6.11
C GLY A 225 -6.33 10.05 7.60
N LEU A 226 -5.34 9.87 8.48
CA LEU A 226 -5.56 9.82 9.93
C LEU A 226 -5.95 11.17 10.52
N ASP A 227 -5.69 12.27 9.83
CA ASP A 227 -6.19 13.61 10.13
C ASP A 227 -7.72 13.71 10.02
N LEU A 228 -8.32 13.01 9.05
CA LEU A 228 -9.79 12.92 8.95
C LEU A 228 -10.37 12.20 10.16
N ILE A 229 -9.74 11.10 10.59
CA ILE A 229 -10.14 10.36 11.79
C ILE A 229 -9.96 11.23 13.02
N ALA A 230 -8.81 11.90 13.17
CA ALA A 230 -8.53 12.78 14.31
C ALA A 230 -9.58 13.89 14.46
N TYR A 231 -10.05 14.44 13.34
CA TYR A 231 -11.03 15.53 13.33
C TYR A 231 -12.41 15.11 13.89
N VAL A 232 -12.83 13.86 13.67
CA VAL A 232 -14.16 13.35 14.10
C VAL A 232 -14.04 12.24 15.14
N MET A 233 -12.90 12.12 15.82
CA MET A 233 -12.63 10.99 16.71
C MET A 233 -13.60 10.95 17.90
N ASP A 234 -13.98 12.10 18.44
CA ASP A 234 -14.95 12.17 19.54
C ASP A 234 -16.35 11.74 19.10
N GLU A 235 -16.81 12.16 17.91
CA GLU A 235 -18.09 11.71 17.35
C GLU A 235 -18.05 10.22 17.01
N LEU A 236 -16.96 9.76 16.45
CA LEU A 236 -16.77 8.34 16.12
C LEU A 236 -16.82 7.47 17.38
N CYS A 237 -16.16 7.89 18.47
CA CYS A 237 -16.08 7.14 19.72
C CYS A 237 -17.29 7.38 20.66
N ALA A 238 -18.09 8.43 20.45
CA ALA A 238 -19.29 8.68 21.25
C ALA A 238 -20.42 7.68 20.97
N ASP A 239 -20.35 7.01 19.84
CA ASP A 239 -21.37 6.08 19.37
C ASP A 239 -21.07 4.62 19.76
N ASP A 240 -21.99 3.73 19.41
CA ASP A 240 -21.94 2.31 19.73
C ASP A 240 -20.99 1.53 18.82
N ILE A 241 -19.70 1.89 18.85
CA ILE A 241 -18.64 1.25 18.08
C ILE A 241 -17.48 0.80 18.98
N GLN A 242 -16.65 -0.09 18.43
CA GLN A 242 -15.29 -0.34 18.93
C GLN A 242 -14.28 -0.06 17.82
N LEU A 243 -13.15 0.54 18.16
CA LEU A 243 -12.06 0.86 17.24
C LEU A 243 -10.77 0.18 17.69
N VAL A 244 -10.18 -0.61 16.82
CA VAL A 244 -8.88 -1.27 17.04
C VAL A 244 -7.88 -0.76 16.02
N VAL A 245 -6.79 -0.18 16.50
CA VAL A 245 -5.73 0.38 15.66
C VAL A 245 -4.44 -0.39 15.87
N LEU A 246 -3.77 -0.78 14.80
CA LEU A 246 -2.44 -1.39 14.81
C LEU A 246 -1.52 -0.65 13.83
N GLY A 247 -0.37 -0.21 14.31
CA GLY A 247 0.66 0.40 13.47
C GLY A 247 1.58 1.33 14.22
N THR A 248 2.61 1.80 13.51
CA THR A 248 3.57 2.82 13.97
C THR A 248 3.76 3.87 12.89
N GLY A 249 4.23 5.06 13.27
CA GLY A 249 4.51 6.11 12.30
C GLY A 249 4.81 7.46 12.93
N ASP A 250 4.08 8.49 12.51
CA ASP A 250 4.26 9.84 12.99
C ASP A 250 3.77 9.97 14.43
N GLU A 251 4.60 10.52 15.30
CA GLU A 251 4.34 10.66 16.74
C GLU A 251 3.00 11.34 17.04
N LYS A 252 2.58 12.31 16.21
CA LYS A 252 1.29 12.99 16.36
C LYS A 252 0.10 12.04 16.31
N TYR A 253 0.13 11.04 15.41
CA TYR A 253 -0.94 10.06 15.29
C TYR A 253 -0.83 8.96 16.34
N GLU A 254 0.37 8.51 16.68
CA GLU A 254 0.58 7.57 17.76
C GLU A 254 0.04 8.13 19.09
N ASN A 255 0.37 9.39 19.41
CA ASN A 255 -0.09 10.06 20.62
C ASN A 255 -1.60 10.32 20.61
N MET A 256 -2.18 10.66 19.45
CA MET A 256 -3.62 10.81 19.29
C MET A 256 -4.33 9.50 19.64
N PHE A 257 -3.93 8.37 19.06
CA PHE A 257 -4.57 7.09 19.34
C PHE A 257 -4.36 6.61 20.78
N ARG A 258 -3.17 6.81 21.39
CA ARG A 258 -2.93 6.54 22.82
C ARG A 258 -3.84 7.37 23.72
N HIS A 259 -4.09 8.65 23.36
CA HIS A 259 -5.02 9.51 24.10
C HIS A 259 -6.45 8.96 24.06
N TYR A 260 -6.93 8.53 22.90
CA TYR A 260 -8.28 8.01 22.76
C TYR A 260 -8.45 6.60 23.35
N ASP A 261 -7.42 5.77 23.35
CA ASP A 261 -7.36 4.51 24.10
C ASP A 261 -7.52 4.76 25.62
N TRP A 262 -6.78 5.72 26.16
CA TRP A 262 -6.95 6.13 27.56
C TRP A 262 -8.33 6.71 27.85
N LYS A 263 -8.87 7.56 26.95
CA LYS A 263 -10.15 8.26 27.12
C LYS A 263 -11.35 7.31 27.03
N TYR A 264 -11.28 6.31 26.16
CA TYR A 264 -12.36 5.37 25.84
C TYR A 264 -11.86 3.92 25.92
N ASN A 265 -11.24 3.55 27.04
CA ASN A 265 -10.53 2.29 27.24
C ASN A 265 -11.40 1.02 27.15
N ASP A 266 -12.72 1.17 27.19
CA ASP A 266 -13.70 0.10 27.01
C ASP A 266 -14.06 -0.18 25.54
N ARG A 267 -13.69 0.73 24.63
CA ARG A 267 -14.09 0.66 23.22
C ARG A 267 -13.02 1.02 22.20
N VAL A 268 -11.91 1.65 22.60
CA VAL A 268 -10.78 1.96 21.72
C VAL A 268 -9.56 1.20 22.21
N SER A 269 -8.80 0.59 21.28
CA SER A 269 -7.50 -0.02 21.57
C SER A 269 -6.46 0.42 20.55
N ALA A 270 -5.39 1.07 21.03
CA ALA A 270 -4.28 1.58 20.24
C ALA A 270 -3.04 0.67 20.40
N ASN A 271 -2.78 -0.17 19.41
CA ASN A 271 -1.66 -1.09 19.38
C ASN A 271 -0.52 -0.48 18.58
N ILE A 272 0.34 0.32 19.27
CA ILE A 272 1.40 1.13 18.62
C ILE A 272 2.68 0.30 18.51
N TYR A 273 2.62 -0.72 17.67
CA TYR A 273 3.74 -1.60 17.33
C TYR A 273 3.47 -2.30 15.99
N TYR A 274 4.49 -2.98 15.46
CA TYR A 274 4.33 -3.86 14.29
C TYR A 274 4.09 -5.31 14.75
N SER A 275 3.03 -5.92 14.26
CA SER A 275 2.77 -7.34 14.47
C SER A 275 1.92 -7.91 13.33
N GLU A 276 2.46 -8.88 12.63
CA GLU A 276 1.74 -9.62 11.59
C GLU A 276 0.61 -10.46 12.21
N GLU A 277 0.90 -11.17 13.29
CA GLU A 277 -0.10 -11.97 14.02
C GLU A 277 -1.30 -11.13 14.48
N MET A 278 -1.05 -9.95 15.07
CA MET A 278 -2.13 -9.06 15.50
C MET A 278 -2.94 -8.53 14.30
N SER A 279 -2.30 -8.27 13.16
CA SER A 279 -3.02 -7.85 11.95
C SER A 279 -4.02 -8.91 11.47
N HIS A 280 -3.64 -10.18 11.47
CA HIS A 280 -4.52 -11.31 11.15
C HIS A 280 -5.71 -11.40 12.12
N LYS A 281 -5.45 -11.24 13.42
CA LYS A 281 -6.52 -11.19 14.43
C LYS A 281 -7.50 -10.05 14.18
N ILE A 282 -7.00 -8.85 13.82
CA ILE A 282 -7.84 -7.69 13.50
C ILE A 282 -8.67 -7.94 12.25
N TYR A 283 -8.07 -8.45 11.14
CA TYR A 283 -8.83 -8.81 9.95
C TYR A 283 -9.91 -9.84 10.24
N ALA A 284 -9.64 -10.82 11.10
CA ALA A 284 -10.62 -11.86 11.44
C ALA A 284 -11.71 -11.39 12.42
N ALA A 285 -11.41 -10.46 13.32
CA ALA A 285 -12.30 -10.04 14.40
C ALA A 285 -13.23 -8.87 14.02
N CYS A 286 -12.75 -7.91 13.25
CA CYS A 286 -13.51 -6.71 12.93
C CYS A 286 -14.68 -6.97 11.97
N ASP A 287 -15.70 -6.13 12.05
CA ASP A 287 -16.81 -6.12 11.08
C ASP A 287 -16.46 -5.25 9.88
N ALA A 288 -15.84 -4.09 10.13
CA ALA A 288 -15.40 -3.17 9.11
C ALA A 288 -13.92 -2.83 9.23
N PHE A 289 -13.34 -2.41 8.10
CA PHE A 289 -11.94 -2.00 7.99
C PHE A 289 -11.85 -0.62 7.35
N LEU A 290 -11.31 0.38 8.07
CA LEU A 290 -11.34 1.77 7.64
C LEU A 290 -10.02 2.20 6.98
N MET A 291 -10.10 2.71 5.75
CA MET A 291 -8.96 3.22 4.98
C MET A 291 -9.32 4.56 4.31
N PRO A 292 -9.25 5.69 5.03
CA PRO A 292 -9.60 7.03 4.50
C PRO A 292 -8.41 7.70 3.78
N SER A 293 -7.59 6.94 3.10
CA SER A 293 -6.30 7.38 2.56
C SER A 293 -6.39 8.62 1.67
N LEU A 294 -5.44 9.55 1.83
CA LEU A 294 -5.27 10.71 0.95
C LEU A 294 -4.91 10.26 -0.47
N PHE A 295 -4.04 9.28 -0.58
CA PHE A 295 -3.77 8.51 -1.79
C PHE A 295 -3.36 7.08 -1.41
N GLU A 296 -3.72 6.12 -2.24
CA GLU A 296 -3.39 4.70 -2.01
C GLU A 296 -3.13 4.02 -3.36
N PRO A 297 -1.86 3.86 -3.78
CA PRO A 297 -1.56 3.31 -5.09
C PRO A 297 -2.27 2.00 -5.39
N CYS A 298 -2.21 1.05 -4.48
CA CYS A 298 -2.97 -0.21 -4.55
C CYS A 298 -3.78 -0.44 -3.28
N GLY A 299 -3.11 -0.39 -2.12
CA GLY A 299 -3.63 -0.98 -0.89
C GLY A 299 -3.61 -2.52 -0.95
N LEU A 300 -3.22 -3.13 0.15
CA LEU A 300 -3.30 -4.59 0.34
C LEU A 300 -4.24 -4.93 1.49
N SER A 301 -4.32 -4.04 2.50
CA SER A 301 -5.10 -4.28 3.70
C SER A 301 -6.61 -4.44 3.42
N GLN A 302 -7.18 -3.74 2.43
CA GLN A 302 -8.56 -3.95 2.00
C GLN A 302 -8.76 -5.33 1.34
N LEU A 303 -7.78 -5.80 0.57
CA LEU A 303 -7.84 -7.15 -0.03
C LEU A 303 -7.78 -8.23 1.05
N MET A 304 -6.87 -8.05 2.03
CA MET A 304 -6.77 -8.94 3.19
C MET A 304 -8.07 -8.89 4.03
N SER A 305 -8.63 -7.69 4.28
CA SER A 305 -9.88 -7.55 5.02
C SER A 305 -11.05 -8.25 4.33
N LEU A 306 -11.20 -8.09 3.01
CA LEU A 306 -12.19 -8.81 2.19
C LEU A 306 -12.01 -10.33 2.34
N ARG A 307 -10.77 -10.82 2.20
CA ARG A 307 -10.45 -12.25 2.35
C ARG A 307 -10.87 -12.84 3.70
N TYR A 308 -10.83 -12.02 4.77
CA TYR A 308 -11.28 -12.40 6.11
C TYR A 308 -12.76 -12.06 6.38
N GLY A 309 -13.51 -11.61 5.37
CA GLY A 309 -14.92 -11.22 5.51
C GLY A 309 -15.12 -9.99 6.39
N THR A 310 -14.15 -9.08 6.42
CA THR A 310 -14.21 -7.78 7.09
C THR A 310 -14.44 -6.72 6.04
N VAL A 311 -15.54 -5.99 6.14
CA VAL A 311 -16.04 -5.10 5.09
C VAL A 311 -15.24 -3.80 5.03
N PRO A 312 -14.56 -3.47 3.92
CA PRO A 312 -13.80 -2.23 3.82
C PRO A 312 -14.71 -1.00 3.72
N ILE A 313 -14.28 0.07 4.39
CA ILE A 313 -14.82 1.44 4.26
C ILE A 313 -13.67 2.29 3.79
N VAL A 314 -13.71 2.78 2.54
CA VAL A 314 -12.54 3.36 1.89
C VAL A 314 -12.83 4.71 1.26
N ARG A 315 -11.80 5.54 1.09
CA ARG A 315 -11.88 6.66 0.17
C ARG A 315 -11.62 6.19 -1.27
N GLU A 316 -12.35 6.76 -2.23
CA GLU A 316 -12.22 6.43 -3.65
C GLU A 316 -10.95 7.03 -4.26
N THR A 317 -9.82 6.32 -4.09
CA THR A 317 -8.51 6.69 -4.67
C THR A 317 -7.72 5.43 -5.00
N GLY A 318 -6.97 5.47 -6.09
CA GLY A 318 -6.07 4.41 -6.53
C GLY A 318 -6.70 3.02 -6.46
N GLY A 319 -5.96 2.07 -5.93
CA GLY A 319 -6.42 0.68 -5.83
C GLY A 319 -7.61 0.45 -4.89
N LEU A 320 -7.89 1.37 -3.96
CA LEU A 320 -9.10 1.27 -3.12
C LEU A 320 -10.36 1.41 -3.98
N LYS A 321 -10.34 2.35 -4.94
CA LYS A 321 -11.45 2.53 -5.90
C LYS A 321 -11.60 1.32 -6.85
N ASP A 322 -10.48 0.72 -7.24
CA ASP A 322 -10.50 -0.41 -8.19
C ASP A 322 -10.92 -1.73 -7.54
N THR A 323 -10.76 -1.87 -6.21
CA THR A 323 -10.93 -3.16 -5.51
C THR A 323 -12.12 -3.22 -4.57
N VAL A 324 -12.73 -2.06 -4.24
CA VAL A 324 -13.89 -1.99 -3.34
C VAL A 324 -15.07 -1.42 -4.11
N GLU A 325 -16.03 -2.28 -4.45
CA GLU A 325 -17.29 -1.88 -5.06
C GLU A 325 -18.23 -1.32 -3.98
N PRO A 326 -18.71 -0.06 -4.13
CA PRO A 326 -19.63 0.54 -3.17
C PRO A 326 -20.95 -0.23 -3.04
N TYR A 327 -21.42 -0.42 -1.82
CA TYR A 327 -22.72 -1.03 -1.58
C TYR A 327 -23.86 -0.20 -2.18
N ASN A 328 -24.66 -0.84 -3.01
CA ASN A 328 -25.89 -0.30 -3.59
C ASN A 328 -27.09 -1.03 -2.99
N GLU A 329 -27.87 -0.35 -2.17
CA GLU A 329 -29.03 -0.92 -1.47
C GLU A 329 -30.18 -1.29 -2.40
N TYR A 330 -30.31 -0.60 -3.55
CA TYR A 330 -31.39 -0.84 -4.52
C TYR A 330 -31.12 -2.09 -5.36
N GLU A 331 -29.87 -2.32 -5.75
CA GLU A 331 -29.46 -3.48 -6.57
C GLU A 331 -28.96 -4.62 -5.68
N SER A 332 -28.73 -4.37 -4.41
CA SER A 332 -28.11 -5.32 -3.47
C SER A 332 -26.77 -5.84 -3.99
N THR A 333 -25.90 -4.94 -4.53
CA THR A 333 -24.53 -5.20 -4.99
C THR A 333 -23.50 -4.55 -4.09
N GLY A 334 -22.21 -4.73 -4.39
CA GLY A 334 -21.09 -4.12 -3.68
C GLY A 334 -20.40 -5.03 -2.67
N THR A 335 -19.12 -4.74 -2.42
CA THR A 335 -18.21 -5.48 -1.52
C THR A 335 -17.79 -4.67 -0.30
N GLY A 336 -18.12 -3.37 -0.27
CA GLY A 336 -17.76 -2.46 0.82
C GLY A 336 -18.51 -1.13 0.76
N PHE A 337 -17.95 -0.12 1.40
CA PHE A 337 -18.49 1.23 1.41
C PHE A 337 -17.41 2.22 0.99
N SER A 338 -17.79 3.29 0.30
CA SER A 338 -16.83 4.30 -0.14
C SER A 338 -17.34 5.73 -0.01
N PHE A 339 -16.42 6.67 0.03
CA PHE A 339 -16.66 8.10 -0.04
C PHE A 339 -15.64 8.76 -0.98
N ALA A 340 -16.06 9.83 -1.68
CA ALA A 340 -15.26 10.41 -2.74
C ALA A 340 -14.30 11.51 -2.25
N ASN A 341 -14.82 12.47 -1.48
CA ASN A 341 -14.04 13.64 -1.09
C ASN A 341 -13.15 13.37 0.12
N TYR A 342 -11.97 13.99 0.17
CA TYR A 342 -11.10 13.96 1.35
C TYR A 342 -11.71 14.86 2.44
N ASN A 343 -12.73 14.34 3.14
CA ASN A 343 -13.54 15.08 4.10
C ASN A 343 -13.94 14.19 5.27
N ALA A 344 -13.69 14.67 6.50
CA ALA A 344 -13.93 13.92 7.73
C ALA A 344 -15.42 13.60 7.99
N HIS A 345 -16.32 14.55 7.70
CA HIS A 345 -17.76 14.33 7.92
C HIS A 345 -18.36 13.41 6.86
N GLU A 346 -17.86 13.42 5.61
CA GLU A 346 -18.26 12.45 4.59
C GLU A 346 -17.82 11.05 4.99
N MET A 347 -16.56 10.89 5.45
CA MET A 347 -16.08 9.64 6.03
C MET A 347 -16.97 9.16 7.19
N LEU A 348 -17.26 10.03 8.16
CA LEU A 348 -18.09 9.70 9.31
C LEU A 348 -19.52 9.30 8.89
N SER A 349 -20.09 9.99 7.89
CA SER A 349 -21.42 9.67 7.35
C SER A 349 -21.45 8.25 6.76
N ILE A 350 -20.41 7.87 6.01
CA ILE A 350 -20.30 6.52 5.41
C ILE A 350 -20.05 5.46 6.49
N VAL A 351 -19.26 5.75 7.52
CA VAL A 351 -19.11 4.84 8.67
C VAL A 351 -20.45 4.61 9.37
N ASN A 352 -21.23 5.68 9.58
CA ASN A 352 -22.56 5.59 10.19
C ASN A 352 -23.56 4.83 9.29
N TYR A 353 -23.47 4.99 7.97
CA TYR A 353 -24.30 4.23 7.04
C TYR A 353 -23.92 2.73 7.08
N ALA A 354 -22.65 2.39 7.02
CA ALA A 354 -22.18 1.00 7.15
C ALA A 354 -22.63 0.37 8.48
N LYS A 355 -22.51 1.09 9.59
CA LYS A 355 -23.01 0.68 10.91
C LYS A 355 -24.52 0.46 10.90
N SER A 356 -25.29 1.34 10.26
CA SER A 356 -26.75 1.19 10.12
C SER A 356 -27.12 -0.08 9.36
N VAL A 357 -26.41 -0.38 8.27
CA VAL A 357 -26.60 -1.64 7.51
C VAL A 357 -26.24 -2.84 8.36
N TYR A 358 -25.16 -2.78 9.14
CA TYR A 358 -24.74 -3.86 10.04
C TYR A 358 -25.81 -4.20 11.09
N TYR A 359 -26.40 -3.19 11.75
CA TYR A 359 -27.39 -3.40 12.81
C TYR A 359 -28.80 -3.68 12.27
N ASN A 360 -29.23 -2.94 11.27
CA ASN A 360 -30.63 -2.96 10.85
C ASN A 360 -30.90 -3.86 9.63
N HIS A 361 -29.86 -4.19 8.86
CA HIS A 361 -29.97 -4.95 7.61
C HIS A 361 -28.99 -6.13 7.56
N LYS A 362 -28.96 -6.96 8.61
CA LYS A 362 -27.99 -8.06 8.79
C LYS A 362 -27.92 -9.02 7.61
N ARG A 363 -29.03 -9.23 6.92
CA ARG A 363 -29.06 -10.07 5.71
C ARG A 363 -28.26 -9.45 4.56
N GLU A 364 -28.39 -8.14 4.37
CA GLU A 364 -27.63 -7.40 3.34
C GLU A 364 -26.15 -7.32 3.71
N TRP A 365 -25.85 -7.05 4.98
CA TRP A 365 -24.47 -7.11 5.49
C TRP A 365 -23.79 -8.44 5.15
N ASN A 366 -24.46 -9.55 5.43
CA ASN A 366 -23.93 -10.88 5.12
C ASN A 366 -23.72 -11.11 3.61
N LYS A 367 -24.56 -10.52 2.74
CA LYS A 367 -24.33 -10.59 1.29
C LYS A 367 -23.12 -9.78 0.84
N ILE A 368 -22.86 -8.60 1.49
CA ILE A 368 -21.65 -7.80 1.24
C ILE A 368 -20.42 -8.65 1.58
N VAL A 369 -20.42 -9.30 2.74
CA VAL A 369 -19.34 -10.21 3.18
C VAL A 369 -19.17 -11.40 2.24
N ASP A 370 -20.26 -11.99 1.75
CA ASP A 370 -20.22 -13.15 0.82
C ASP A 370 -19.59 -12.80 -0.54
N ARG A 371 -19.69 -11.53 -0.97
CA ARG A 371 -19.16 -11.06 -2.25
C ARG A 371 -17.69 -10.61 -2.17
N GLY A 372 -17.24 -10.16 -1.00
CA GLY A 372 -15.85 -9.78 -0.72
C GLY A 372 -14.98 -10.99 -0.52
#